data_e73d36bfabea214b532127556567ac13
#
_entry.id   e73d36bfabea214b532127556567ac13
#
_cell.length_a   1.000
_cell.length_b   1.000
_cell.length_c   1.000
_cell.angle_alpha   90.00
_cell.angle_beta   90.00
_cell.angle_gamma   90.00
#
_symmetry.space_group_name_H-M   'P 1'
#
loop_
_entity.id
_entity.type
_entity.pdbx_description
1 polymer ?
#
loop_
_entity_poly.entity_id
_entity_poly.type
_entity_poly.pdbx_seq_one_letter_code
_entity_poly.pdbx_strand_id
1 'polypeptide(L)'
;MAEAVQQMEPVADMLSLRVLARLLDYPTEELQAAAPEMIEILDAERRLSAARRTALMDWCQRLLEADLMDLQAEYVALFDRGRNTSLLLFEHVHGESRDRGQAMVDLMAEYRAAGFELDAHELPDYLPLFLEYLSTRSEAEIGRWLGEIRHILALLTARLEEREADYALVPLALLALIGADDDVAAHRRTAKEEAPDYTAEALDEVWEEEAVRFTADSDQDCALQSAEGRRLAERKKAVPSDPVRILPGSAASSAADRGPTDR
;
A
#
# COMPACT_ATOMS: atom_id res chain seq x y z
N MET A 1 47.08 11.01 11.20
CA MET A 1 45.91 10.33 10.63
C MET A 1 44.68 10.99 11.22
N ALA A 2 44.11 11.98 10.54
CA ALA A 2 42.92 12.69 10.99
C ALA A 2 41.71 11.88 10.49
N GLU A 3 40.97 11.32 11.43
CA GLU A 3 39.66 10.75 11.17
C GLU A 3 38.76 11.88 10.65
N ALA A 4 38.29 11.72 9.40
CA ALA A 4 37.23 12.55 8.87
C ALA A 4 35.97 12.20 9.66
N VAL A 5 35.63 13.03 10.63
CA VAL A 5 34.29 13.09 11.21
C VAL A 5 33.38 13.52 10.06
N GLN A 6 32.67 12.55 9.49
CA GLN A 6 31.63 12.78 8.52
C GLN A 6 30.58 13.63 9.24
N GLN A 7 30.56 14.92 8.94
CA GLN A 7 29.52 15.82 9.43
C GLN A 7 28.20 15.27 8.88
N MET A 8 27.41 14.64 9.75
CA MET A 8 26.01 14.37 9.46
C MET A 8 25.35 15.72 9.21
N GLU A 9 24.92 15.97 7.97
CA GLU A 9 24.07 17.11 7.68
C GLU A 9 22.83 17.06 8.59
N PRO A 10 22.35 18.20 9.09
CA PRO A 10 21.18 18.21 9.94
C PRO A 10 20.01 17.60 9.17
N VAL A 11 19.44 16.53 9.71
CA VAL A 11 18.21 15.93 9.22
C VAL A 11 17.13 16.99 9.35
N ALA A 12 16.72 17.57 8.24
CA ALA A 12 15.55 18.43 8.20
C ALA A 12 14.33 17.51 8.41
N ASP A 13 13.67 17.62 9.57
CA ASP A 13 12.41 16.92 9.80
C ASP A 13 11.37 17.53 8.84
N MET A 14 11.18 16.86 7.67
CA MET A 14 10.27 17.35 6.65
C MET A 14 8.84 16.98 6.99
N LEU A 15 8.23 17.73 7.92
CA LEU A 15 6.86 17.50 8.37
C LEU A 15 5.84 17.45 7.22
N SER A 16 6.08 18.22 6.16
CA SER A 16 5.23 18.18 4.97
C SER A 16 5.20 16.82 4.28
N LEU A 17 6.33 16.09 4.23
CA LEU A 17 6.33 14.71 3.70
C LEU A 17 5.54 13.76 4.60
N ARG A 18 5.59 13.93 5.92
CA ARG A 18 4.76 13.16 6.85
C ARG A 18 3.28 13.43 6.63
N VAL A 19 2.90 14.70 6.44
CA VAL A 19 1.51 15.04 6.10
C VAL A 19 1.10 14.38 4.78
N LEU A 20 1.94 14.44 3.73
CA LEU A 20 1.65 13.81 2.45
C LEU A 20 1.56 12.27 2.57
N ALA A 21 2.38 11.64 3.42
CA ALA A 21 2.26 10.22 3.73
C ALA A 21 0.90 9.90 4.36
N ARG A 22 0.52 10.65 5.41
CA ARG A 22 -0.75 10.47 6.12
C ARG A 22 -1.97 10.69 5.23
N LEU A 23 -1.90 11.59 4.27
CA LEU A 23 -2.98 11.82 3.31
C LEU A 23 -3.18 10.65 2.33
N LEU A 24 -2.21 9.74 2.19
CA LEU A 24 -2.31 8.50 1.42
C LEU A 24 -2.63 7.27 2.27
N ASP A 25 -2.70 7.40 3.60
CA ASP A 25 -3.10 6.31 4.48
C ASP A 25 -4.63 6.08 4.43
N TYR A 26 -5.02 4.89 4.90
CA TYR A 26 -6.43 4.57 5.08
C TYR A 26 -7.10 5.53 6.07
N PRO A 27 -8.25 6.13 5.72
CA PRO A 27 -8.92 7.10 6.57
C PRO A 27 -9.36 6.53 7.93
N THR A 28 -8.95 7.19 9.01
CA THR A 28 -9.29 6.85 10.38
C THR A 28 -9.76 8.10 11.15
N GLU A 29 -10.38 7.91 12.31
CA GLU A 29 -10.76 9.02 13.20
C GLU A 29 -9.54 9.83 13.64
N GLU A 30 -8.39 9.17 13.84
CA GLU A 30 -7.13 9.81 14.20
C GLU A 30 -6.62 10.70 13.06
N LEU A 31 -6.75 10.25 11.81
CA LEU A 31 -6.38 11.06 10.64
C LEU A 31 -7.27 12.31 10.53
N GLN A 32 -8.58 12.16 10.72
CA GLN A 32 -9.51 13.30 10.74
C GLN A 32 -9.17 14.28 11.87
N ALA A 33 -8.87 13.77 13.07
CA ALA A 33 -8.50 14.61 14.21
C ALA A 33 -7.18 15.37 14.01
N ALA A 34 -6.26 14.81 13.20
CA ALA A 34 -4.98 15.44 12.86
C ALA A 34 -5.09 16.52 11.76
N ALA A 35 -6.20 16.62 11.04
CA ALA A 35 -6.35 17.54 9.91
C ALA A 35 -6.02 19.01 10.23
N PRO A 36 -6.39 19.58 11.39
CA PRO A 36 -6.01 20.96 11.73
C PRO A 36 -4.49 21.16 11.81
N GLU A 37 -3.75 20.22 12.41
CA GLU A 37 -2.28 20.27 12.49
C GLU A 37 -1.65 20.11 11.09
N MET A 38 -2.19 19.21 10.26
CA MET A 38 -1.75 19.04 8.89
C MET A 38 -1.89 20.31 8.05
N ILE A 39 -2.99 21.06 8.23
CA ILE A 39 -3.22 22.36 7.58
C ILE A 39 -2.14 23.37 7.98
N GLU A 40 -1.79 23.47 9.27
CA GLU A 40 -0.75 24.38 9.74
C GLU A 40 0.62 24.05 9.14
N ILE A 41 0.97 22.75 9.05
CA ILE A 41 2.22 22.28 8.44
C ILE A 41 2.25 22.61 6.95
N LEU A 42 1.15 22.37 6.23
CA LEU A 42 1.05 22.64 4.80
C LEU A 42 1.11 24.15 4.49
N ASP A 43 0.49 25.00 5.31
CA ASP A 43 0.59 26.46 5.15
C ASP A 43 2.03 26.96 5.30
N ALA A 44 2.81 26.33 6.16
CA ALA A 44 4.23 26.66 6.37
C ALA A 44 5.16 26.16 5.25
N GLU A 45 4.73 25.22 4.37
CA GLU A 45 5.57 24.60 3.33
C GLU A 45 5.81 25.54 2.14
N ARG A 46 6.96 26.22 2.13
CA ARG A 46 7.28 27.27 1.13
C ARG A 46 7.80 26.73 -0.21
N ARG A 47 8.18 25.46 -0.29
CA ARG A 47 8.62 24.82 -1.55
C ARG A 47 7.43 24.51 -2.48
N LEU A 48 6.23 24.39 -1.94
CA LEU A 48 5.00 24.29 -2.72
C LEU A 48 4.46 25.67 -3.08
N SER A 49 3.90 25.81 -4.27
CA SER A 49 3.19 27.01 -4.68
C SER A 49 1.98 27.29 -3.78
N ALA A 50 1.57 28.56 -3.65
CA ALA A 50 0.40 28.90 -2.84
C ALA A 50 -0.86 28.14 -3.28
N ALA A 51 -1.07 27.99 -4.60
CA ALA A 51 -2.21 27.25 -5.13
C ALA A 51 -2.21 25.77 -4.70
N ARG A 52 -1.05 25.10 -4.71
CA ARG A 52 -0.95 23.69 -4.26
C ARG A 52 -1.19 23.55 -2.76
N ARG A 53 -0.61 24.46 -1.96
CA ARG A 53 -0.87 24.46 -0.52
C ARG A 53 -2.36 24.61 -0.23
N THR A 54 -3.02 25.61 -0.87
CA THR A 54 -4.45 25.82 -0.70
C THR A 54 -5.25 24.58 -1.08
N ALA A 55 -4.98 23.94 -2.22
CA ALA A 55 -5.69 22.71 -2.62
C ALA A 55 -5.53 21.57 -1.62
N LEU A 56 -4.31 21.34 -1.08
CA LEU A 56 -4.07 20.34 -0.04
C LEU A 56 -4.77 20.69 1.27
N MET A 57 -4.75 21.95 1.69
CA MET A 57 -5.45 22.39 2.89
C MET A 57 -6.98 22.27 2.76
N ASP A 58 -7.54 22.61 1.59
CA ASP A 58 -8.96 22.42 1.30
C ASP A 58 -9.35 20.95 1.36
N TRP A 59 -8.48 20.06 0.90
CA TRP A 59 -8.70 18.62 1.05
C TRP A 59 -8.62 18.16 2.50
N CYS A 60 -7.65 18.62 3.30
CA CYS A 60 -7.61 18.35 4.74
C CYS A 60 -8.89 18.83 5.44
N GLN A 61 -9.43 19.98 5.03
CA GLN A 61 -10.67 20.48 5.59
C GLN A 61 -11.87 19.56 5.22
N ARG A 62 -11.92 19.04 3.98
CA ARG A 62 -12.94 18.06 3.59
C ARG A 62 -12.80 16.74 4.35
N LEU A 63 -11.56 16.26 4.58
CA LEU A 63 -11.34 15.07 5.42
C LEU A 63 -11.90 15.25 6.82
N LEU A 64 -11.74 16.42 7.43
CA LEU A 64 -12.26 16.72 8.76
C LEU A 64 -13.80 16.72 8.82
N GLU A 65 -14.45 17.17 7.74
CA GLU A 65 -15.91 17.40 7.70
C GLU A 65 -16.70 16.21 7.15
N ALA A 66 -16.06 15.32 6.39
CA ALA A 66 -16.73 14.21 5.71
C ALA A 66 -17.07 13.06 6.67
N ASP A 67 -18.07 12.27 6.30
CA ASP A 67 -18.35 11.01 6.98
C ASP A 67 -17.19 10.02 6.78
N LEU A 68 -16.74 9.40 7.86
CA LEU A 68 -15.59 8.50 7.82
C LEU A 68 -15.84 7.27 6.94
N MET A 69 -17.05 6.73 6.94
CA MET A 69 -17.38 5.56 6.12
C MET A 69 -17.37 5.90 4.63
N ASP A 70 -17.79 7.11 4.26
CA ASP A 70 -17.72 7.58 2.87
C ASP A 70 -16.27 7.74 2.41
N LEU A 71 -15.40 8.32 3.25
CA LEU A 71 -13.95 8.41 2.97
C LEU A 71 -13.30 7.04 2.82
N GLN A 72 -13.64 6.09 3.70
CA GLN A 72 -13.13 4.72 3.64
C GLN A 72 -13.61 3.98 2.39
N ALA A 73 -14.86 4.17 2.00
CA ALA A 73 -15.41 3.59 0.78
C ALA A 73 -14.73 4.15 -0.48
N GLU A 74 -14.46 5.45 -0.51
CA GLU A 74 -13.69 6.11 -1.58
C GLU A 74 -12.26 5.55 -1.65
N TYR A 75 -11.57 5.45 -0.51
CA TYR A 75 -10.22 4.91 -0.43
C TYR A 75 -10.13 3.49 -1.00
N VAL A 76 -11.00 2.59 -0.53
CA VAL A 76 -11.09 1.20 -1.02
C VAL A 76 -11.39 1.15 -2.51
N ALA A 77 -12.30 2.00 -3.00
CA ALA A 77 -12.62 2.06 -4.42
C ALA A 77 -11.44 2.54 -5.27
N LEU A 78 -10.54 3.38 -4.72
CA LEU A 78 -9.37 3.92 -5.42
C LEU A 78 -8.18 2.97 -5.37
N PHE A 79 -7.86 2.40 -4.21
CA PHE A 79 -6.55 1.78 -3.96
C PHE A 79 -6.59 0.26 -3.80
N ASP A 80 -7.76 -0.30 -3.42
CA ASP A 80 -7.91 -1.74 -3.23
C ASP A 80 -8.61 -2.43 -4.42
N ARG A 81 -9.17 -1.64 -5.35
CA ARG A 81 -9.80 -2.16 -6.57
C ARG A 81 -8.96 -1.81 -7.79
N GLY A 82 -8.28 -2.80 -8.32
CA GLY A 82 -7.40 -2.62 -9.46
C GLY A 82 -5.94 -2.31 -9.05
N ARG A 83 -5.04 -2.40 -10.02
CA ARG A 83 -3.59 -2.23 -9.83
C ARG A 83 -3.10 -0.86 -10.30
N ASN A 84 -3.86 -0.20 -11.15
CA ASN A 84 -3.43 1.04 -11.81
C ASN A 84 -3.19 2.20 -10.84
N THR A 85 -3.90 2.23 -9.71
CA THR A 85 -3.75 3.22 -8.65
C THR A 85 -3.10 2.66 -7.39
N SER A 86 -2.45 1.49 -7.46
CA SER A 86 -1.74 0.89 -6.33
C SER A 86 -0.74 1.86 -5.70
N LEU A 87 -0.67 1.85 -4.37
CA LEU A 87 0.34 2.59 -3.60
C LEU A 87 1.62 1.79 -3.39
N LEU A 88 1.74 0.58 -3.97
CA LEU A 88 2.95 -0.24 -3.96
C LEU A 88 3.83 0.13 -5.16
N LEU A 89 4.96 0.79 -4.90
CA LEU A 89 5.83 1.35 -5.94
C LEU A 89 6.34 0.30 -6.93
N PHE A 90 6.67 -0.90 -6.44
CA PHE A 90 7.26 -1.94 -7.29
C PHE A 90 6.24 -2.65 -8.17
N GLU A 91 4.94 -2.51 -7.91
CA GLU A 91 3.90 -2.99 -8.83
C GLU A 91 3.92 -2.26 -10.17
N HIS A 92 4.24 -0.96 -10.14
CA HIS A 92 4.33 -0.15 -11.35
C HIS A 92 5.57 -0.44 -12.22
N VAL A 93 6.63 -1.05 -11.63
CA VAL A 93 7.92 -1.28 -12.32
C VAL A 93 8.11 -2.75 -12.66
N HIS A 94 7.86 -3.63 -11.72
CA HIS A 94 8.22 -5.04 -11.81
C HIS A 94 7.03 -5.97 -12.01
N GLY A 95 5.79 -5.49 -11.78
CA GLY A 95 4.62 -6.34 -11.74
C GLY A 95 4.83 -7.53 -10.78
N GLU A 96 4.54 -8.74 -11.23
CA GLU A 96 4.72 -9.98 -10.45
C GLU A 96 6.07 -10.68 -10.71
N SER A 97 7.08 -9.95 -11.19
CA SER A 97 8.37 -10.55 -11.52
C SER A 97 9.18 -10.94 -10.29
N ARG A 98 10.12 -11.88 -10.48
CA ARG A 98 11.07 -12.31 -9.44
C ARG A 98 11.96 -11.15 -8.96
N ASP A 99 12.16 -10.14 -9.79
CA ASP A 99 12.99 -8.97 -9.49
C ASP A 99 12.35 -8.06 -8.43
N ARG A 100 11.00 -8.08 -8.29
CA ARG A 100 10.28 -7.38 -7.22
C ARG A 100 10.75 -7.82 -5.83
N GLY A 101 10.94 -9.13 -5.63
CA GLY A 101 11.40 -9.67 -4.35
C GLY A 101 12.79 -9.15 -3.97
N GLN A 102 13.72 -9.08 -4.94
CA GLN A 102 15.06 -8.55 -4.68
C GLN A 102 15.02 -7.05 -4.40
N ALA A 103 14.25 -6.28 -5.15
CA ALA A 103 14.10 -4.84 -4.92
C ALA A 103 13.53 -4.52 -3.51
N MET A 104 12.59 -5.33 -3.01
CA MET A 104 12.08 -5.22 -1.64
C MET A 104 13.17 -5.50 -0.59
N VAL A 105 14.01 -6.53 -0.81
CA VAL A 105 15.13 -6.84 0.11
C VAL A 105 16.14 -5.71 0.14
N ASP A 106 16.46 -5.11 -1.01
CA ASP A 106 17.40 -4.02 -1.12
C ASP A 106 16.85 -2.75 -0.43
N LEU A 107 15.57 -2.41 -0.62
CA LEU A 107 14.92 -1.28 0.04
C LEU A 107 14.85 -1.47 1.57
N MET A 108 14.54 -2.70 2.04
CA MET A 108 14.60 -3.02 3.48
C MET A 108 16.01 -2.86 4.06
N ALA A 109 17.06 -3.18 3.30
CA ALA A 109 18.44 -2.99 3.73
C ALA A 109 18.76 -1.50 3.89
N GLU A 110 18.31 -0.63 2.99
CA GLU A 110 18.43 0.82 3.09
C GLU A 110 17.74 1.38 4.35
N TYR A 111 16.50 0.94 4.64
CA TYR A 111 15.78 1.34 5.85
C TYR A 111 16.53 0.95 7.11
N ARG A 112 17.03 -0.30 7.20
CA ARG A 112 17.81 -0.76 8.36
C ARG A 112 19.13 -0.02 8.52
N ALA A 113 19.84 0.24 7.41
CA ALA A 113 21.08 1.01 7.43
C ALA A 113 20.87 2.43 7.96
N ALA A 114 19.68 2.97 7.75
CA ALA A 114 19.25 4.27 8.26
C ALA A 114 18.69 4.24 9.69
N GLY A 115 18.65 3.07 10.33
CA GLY A 115 18.07 2.89 11.67
C GLY A 115 16.55 2.90 11.69
N PHE A 116 15.91 2.65 10.55
CA PHE A 116 14.45 2.58 10.40
C PHE A 116 14.03 1.10 10.43
N GLU A 117 13.25 0.70 11.43
CA GLU A 117 12.74 -0.65 11.57
C GLU A 117 11.28 -0.68 11.11
N LEU A 118 10.98 -1.58 10.18
CA LEU A 118 9.61 -1.79 9.69
C LEU A 118 8.84 -2.70 10.64
N ASP A 119 7.58 -2.38 10.88
CA ASP A 119 6.63 -3.36 11.40
C ASP A 119 6.37 -4.45 10.32
N ALA A 120 6.31 -5.71 10.75
CA ALA A 120 6.25 -6.88 9.86
C ALA A 120 4.97 -6.96 9.00
N HIS A 121 4.05 -6.02 9.16
CA HIS A 121 2.75 -6.00 8.47
C HIS A 121 2.73 -5.12 7.21
N GLU A 122 3.73 -4.24 7.03
CA GLU A 122 3.80 -3.30 5.93
C GLU A 122 4.83 -3.74 4.88
N LEU A 123 4.50 -3.57 3.61
CA LEU A 123 5.46 -3.78 2.54
C LEU A 123 6.41 -2.59 2.41
N PRO A 124 7.72 -2.82 2.21
CA PRO A 124 8.70 -1.74 2.18
C PRO A 124 8.49 -0.73 1.06
N ASP A 125 7.83 -1.13 -0.03
CA ASP A 125 7.52 -0.31 -1.19
C ASP A 125 6.15 0.39 -1.10
N TYR A 126 5.47 0.33 0.07
CA TYR A 126 4.25 1.07 0.30
C TYR A 126 4.56 2.57 0.38
N LEU A 127 3.97 3.35 -0.52
CA LEU A 127 4.31 4.76 -0.71
C LEU A 127 4.19 5.60 0.57
N PRO A 128 3.13 5.51 1.40
CA PRO A 128 3.07 6.23 2.67
C PRO A 128 4.26 5.94 3.58
N LEU A 129 4.61 4.68 3.78
CA LEU A 129 5.76 4.25 4.58
C LEU A 129 7.07 4.79 4.02
N PHE A 130 7.24 4.73 2.69
CA PHE A 130 8.41 5.27 2.01
C PHE A 130 8.55 6.79 2.23
N LEU A 131 7.44 7.53 2.23
CA LEU A 131 7.44 8.97 2.52
C LEU A 131 7.76 9.28 3.98
N GLU A 132 7.28 8.46 4.93
CA GLU A 132 7.68 8.59 6.34
C GLU A 132 9.19 8.39 6.51
N TYR A 133 9.77 7.37 5.86
CA TYR A 133 11.22 7.20 5.81
C TYR A 133 11.91 8.42 5.21
N LEU A 134 11.46 8.91 4.06
CA LEU A 134 12.05 10.07 3.40
C LEU A 134 11.97 11.33 4.27
N SER A 135 10.93 11.50 5.09
CA SER A 135 10.79 12.67 5.97
C SER A 135 11.94 12.81 6.96
N THR A 136 12.67 11.73 7.22
CA THR A 136 13.82 11.67 8.12
C THR A 136 15.17 11.79 7.40
N ARG A 137 15.18 12.04 6.09
CA ARG A 137 16.40 12.12 5.27
C ARG A 137 16.79 13.56 4.94
N SER A 138 18.00 13.73 4.46
CA SER A 138 18.46 15.02 3.95
C SER A 138 17.69 15.43 2.68
N GLU A 139 17.59 16.73 2.41
CA GLU A 139 16.93 17.23 1.18
C GLU A 139 17.55 16.62 -0.10
N ALA A 140 18.85 16.40 -0.12
CA ALA A 140 19.54 15.79 -1.25
C ALA A 140 19.12 14.34 -1.46
N GLU A 141 18.97 13.56 -0.38
CA GLU A 141 18.48 12.18 -0.46
C GLU A 141 17.00 12.14 -0.88
N ILE A 142 16.16 13.01 -0.34
CA ILE A 142 14.75 13.14 -0.73
C ILE A 142 14.65 13.43 -2.23
N GLY A 143 15.41 14.43 -2.72
CA GLY A 143 15.42 14.78 -4.14
C GLY A 143 15.87 13.62 -5.04
N ARG A 144 16.89 12.85 -4.62
CA ARG A 144 17.36 11.66 -5.32
C ARG A 144 16.27 10.59 -5.39
N TRP A 145 15.70 10.21 -4.25
CA TRP A 145 14.69 9.16 -4.17
C TRP A 145 13.41 9.51 -4.92
N LEU A 146 12.88 10.72 -4.74
CA LEU A 146 11.72 11.19 -5.49
C LEU A 146 12.01 11.27 -6.99
N GLY A 147 13.26 11.62 -7.36
CA GLY A 147 13.71 11.62 -8.76
C GLY A 147 13.71 10.23 -9.40
N GLU A 148 14.07 9.19 -8.64
CA GLU A 148 14.04 7.80 -9.12
C GLU A 148 12.61 7.31 -9.40
N ILE A 149 11.65 7.67 -8.56
CA ILE A 149 10.24 7.25 -8.69
C ILE A 149 9.34 8.26 -9.41
N ARG A 150 9.91 9.37 -9.95
CA ARG A 150 9.13 10.47 -10.54
C ARG A 150 8.15 10.01 -11.63
N HIS A 151 8.55 9.03 -12.45
CA HIS A 151 7.71 8.48 -13.52
C HIS A 151 6.49 7.73 -12.96
N ILE A 152 6.64 7.03 -11.83
CA ILE A 152 5.56 6.35 -11.12
C ILE A 152 4.60 7.41 -10.56
N LEU A 153 5.13 8.43 -9.88
CA LEU A 153 4.32 9.51 -9.32
C LEU A 153 3.55 10.28 -10.40
N ALA A 154 4.17 10.53 -11.56
CA ALA A 154 3.53 11.21 -12.66
C ALA A 154 2.37 10.39 -13.28
N LEU A 155 2.57 9.09 -13.46
CA LEU A 155 1.55 8.19 -13.96
C LEU A 155 0.42 8.01 -12.94
N LEU A 156 0.74 7.81 -11.67
CA LEU A 156 -0.24 7.72 -10.57
C LEU A 156 -1.07 8.99 -10.46
N THR A 157 -0.44 10.18 -10.55
CA THR A 157 -1.16 11.45 -10.58
C THR A 157 -2.16 11.48 -11.71
N ALA A 158 -1.74 11.16 -12.96
CA ALA A 158 -2.61 11.19 -14.13
C ALA A 158 -3.81 10.24 -14.01
N ARG A 159 -3.60 9.05 -13.44
CA ARG A 159 -4.66 8.05 -13.21
C ARG A 159 -5.65 8.49 -12.12
N LEU A 160 -5.16 9.11 -11.05
CA LEU A 160 -6.03 9.67 -10.01
C LEU A 160 -6.79 10.91 -10.50
N GLU A 161 -6.17 11.76 -11.35
CA GLU A 161 -6.86 12.89 -12.01
C GLU A 161 -8.00 12.37 -12.93
N GLU A 162 -7.78 11.30 -13.70
CA GLU A 162 -8.82 10.71 -14.56
C GLU A 162 -10.01 10.16 -13.75
N ARG A 163 -9.75 9.77 -12.51
CA ARG A 163 -10.79 9.33 -11.55
C ARG A 163 -11.38 10.48 -10.72
N GLU A 164 -10.99 11.72 -11.02
CA GLU A 164 -11.42 12.93 -10.31
C GLU A 164 -11.18 12.86 -8.79
N ALA A 165 -10.13 12.12 -8.37
CA ALA A 165 -9.82 11.88 -6.96
C ALA A 165 -8.90 12.96 -6.38
N ASP A 166 -9.26 13.51 -5.22
CA ASP A 166 -8.42 14.48 -4.49
C ASP A 166 -7.06 13.93 -4.11
N TYR A 167 -6.94 12.62 -3.98
CA TYR A 167 -5.69 11.90 -3.75
C TYR A 167 -4.60 12.21 -4.81
N ALA A 168 -4.97 12.66 -6.01
CA ALA A 168 -4.03 13.14 -7.04
C ALA A 168 -3.15 14.31 -6.56
N LEU A 169 -3.62 15.09 -5.59
CA LEU A 169 -2.90 16.24 -5.04
C LEU A 169 -1.59 15.83 -4.37
N VAL A 170 -1.52 14.62 -3.79
CA VAL A 170 -0.31 14.16 -3.07
C VAL A 170 0.84 13.84 -4.01
N PRO A 171 0.75 12.90 -4.97
CA PRO A 171 1.86 12.63 -5.86
C PRO A 171 2.22 13.85 -6.71
N LEU A 172 1.25 14.72 -7.03
CA LEU A 172 1.51 16.00 -7.70
C LEU A 172 2.32 16.97 -6.84
N ALA A 173 2.07 17.00 -5.52
CA ALA A 173 2.87 17.81 -4.59
C ALA A 173 4.29 17.25 -4.46
N LEU A 174 4.47 15.93 -4.41
CA LEU A 174 5.78 15.28 -4.38
C LEU A 174 6.61 15.63 -5.62
N LEU A 175 6.00 15.60 -6.80
CA LEU A 175 6.65 16.03 -8.06
C LEU A 175 7.03 17.52 -8.02
N ALA A 176 6.17 18.36 -7.47
CA ALA A 176 6.46 19.79 -7.36
C ALA A 176 7.64 20.08 -6.42
N LEU A 177 7.83 19.30 -5.36
CA LEU A 177 8.99 19.44 -4.45
C LEU A 177 10.34 19.23 -5.17
N ILE A 178 10.35 18.47 -6.26
CA ILE A 178 11.54 18.23 -7.10
C ILE A 178 11.51 18.96 -8.44
N GLY A 179 10.50 19.81 -8.69
CA GLY A 179 10.37 20.56 -9.93
C GLY A 179 10.04 19.70 -11.16
N ALA A 180 9.34 18.58 -10.98
CA ALA A 180 9.00 17.61 -12.03
C ALA A 180 7.47 17.48 -12.27
N ASP A 181 6.67 18.42 -11.82
CA ASP A 181 5.21 18.38 -11.93
C ASP A 181 4.69 18.49 -13.39
N ASP A 182 5.50 19.02 -14.32
CA ASP A 182 5.20 19.02 -15.74
C ASP A 182 5.18 17.61 -16.37
N ASP A 183 5.86 16.62 -15.74
CA ASP A 183 5.91 15.24 -16.24
C ASP A 183 4.52 14.60 -16.33
N VAL A 184 3.56 15.01 -15.50
CA VAL A 184 2.18 14.51 -15.51
C VAL A 184 1.50 14.68 -16.87
N ALA A 185 1.78 15.78 -17.56
CA ALA A 185 1.17 16.08 -18.86
C ALA A 185 1.43 14.97 -19.91
N ALA A 186 2.59 14.33 -19.86
CA ALA A 186 2.95 13.25 -20.77
C ALA A 186 2.11 11.97 -20.50
N HIS A 187 1.66 11.75 -19.26
CA HIS A 187 0.95 10.54 -18.83
C HIS A 187 -0.58 10.66 -18.90
N ARG A 188 -1.15 11.87 -18.98
CA ARG A 188 -2.62 12.06 -19.01
C ARG A 188 -3.28 11.35 -20.19
N ARG A 189 -2.63 11.32 -21.37
CA ARG A 189 -3.19 10.60 -22.52
C ARG A 189 -3.17 9.09 -22.28
N THR A 190 -2.09 8.56 -21.74
CA THR A 190 -1.97 7.13 -21.40
C THR A 190 -3.03 6.73 -20.38
N ALA A 191 -3.16 7.47 -19.28
CA ALA A 191 -4.15 7.21 -18.26
C ALA A 191 -5.59 7.20 -18.80
N LYS A 192 -5.91 8.11 -19.74
CA LYS A 192 -7.23 8.19 -20.36
C LYS A 192 -7.52 7.04 -21.34
N GLU A 193 -6.49 6.51 -21.99
CA GLU A 193 -6.61 5.41 -22.97
C GLU A 193 -6.57 4.02 -22.28
N GLU A 194 -6.16 3.94 -21.00
CA GLU A 194 -6.16 2.71 -20.22
C GLU A 194 -7.59 2.21 -19.97
N ALA A 195 -7.79 0.90 -20.12
CA ALA A 195 -9.06 0.28 -19.70
C ALA A 195 -9.21 0.35 -18.18
N PRO A 196 -10.42 0.62 -17.65
CA PRO A 196 -10.66 0.59 -16.21
C PRO A 196 -10.39 -0.81 -15.65
N ASP A 197 -9.50 -0.92 -14.66
CA ASP A 197 -9.14 -2.18 -14.00
C ASP A 197 -9.90 -2.43 -12.68
N TYR A 198 -10.78 -1.52 -12.32
CA TYR A 198 -11.55 -1.50 -11.06
C TYR A 198 -13.01 -1.88 -11.23
N THR A 199 -13.46 -2.21 -12.47
CA THR A 199 -14.83 -2.66 -12.71
C THR A 199 -15.02 -4.12 -12.26
N ALA A 200 -16.26 -4.50 -11.97
CA ALA A 200 -16.57 -5.88 -11.57
C ALA A 200 -16.11 -6.88 -12.63
N GLU A 201 -16.31 -6.54 -13.91
CA GLU A 201 -15.92 -7.39 -15.04
C GLU A 201 -14.39 -7.55 -15.12
N ALA A 202 -13.62 -6.47 -14.94
CA ALA A 202 -12.16 -6.50 -14.96
C ALA A 202 -11.60 -7.31 -13.77
N LEU A 203 -12.22 -7.18 -12.60
CA LEU A 203 -11.86 -7.98 -11.42
C LEU A 203 -12.17 -9.46 -11.62
N ASP A 204 -13.32 -9.80 -12.21
CA ASP A 204 -13.68 -11.18 -12.51
C ASP A 204 -12.69 -11.81 -13.51
N GLU A 205 -12.26 -11.09 -14.55
CA GLU A 205 -11.23 -11.55 -15.50
C GLU A 205 -9.91 -11.88 -14.79
N VAL A 206 -9.44 -11.04 -13.87
CA VAL A 206 -8.23 -11.29 -13.08
C VAL A 206 -8.38 -12.57 -12.23
N TRP A 207 -9.52 -12.74 -11.56
CA TRP A 207 -9.80 -13.94 -10.76
C TRP A 207 -9.86 -15.22 -11.62
N GLU A 208 -10.44 -15.16 -12.82
CA GLU A 208 -10.49 -16.29 -13.74
C GLU A 208 -9.07 -16.66 -14.24
N GLU A 209 -8.22 -15.70 -14.57
CA GLU A 209 -6.83 -15.95 -14.97
C GLU A 209 -6.00 -16.56 -13.84
N GLU A 210 -6.16 -16.09 -12.60
CA GLU A 210 -5.49 -16.66 -11.43
C GLU A 210 -5.99 -18.07 -11.12
N ALA A 211 -7.30 -18.33 -11.22
CA ALA A 211 -7.87 -19.65 -11.01
C ALA A 211 -7.31 -20.68 -12.01
N VAL A 212 -7.13 -20.30 -13.27
CA VAL A 212 -6.52 -21.17 -14.30
C VAL A 212 -5.06 -21.47 -13.98
N ARG A 213 -4.29 -20.52 -13.49
CA ARG A 213 -2.89 -20.73 -13.10
C ARG A 213 -2.74 -21.68 -11.91
N PHE A 214 -3.63 -21.60 -10.92
CA PHE A 214 -3.59 -22.51 -9.74
C PHE A 214 -4.01 -23.95 -10.07
N THR A 215 -4.83 -24.17 -11.09
CA THR A 215 -5.35 -25.51 -11.43
C THR A 215 -4.52 -26.24 -12.49
N ALA A 216 -3.83 -25.55 -13.38
CA ALA A 216 -3.14 -26.17 -14.52
C ALA A 216 -1.65 -26.49 -14.30
N ASP A 217 -0.91 -25.65 -13.58
CA ASP A 217 0.56 -25.76 -13.52
C ASP A 217 1.14 -26.14 -12.14
N SER A 218 0.42 -25.91 -11.04
CA SER A 218 0.97 -26.16 -9.70
C SER A 218 1.05 -27.64 -9.34
N ASP A 219 0.23 -28.50 -9.95
CA ASP A 219 0.24 -29.96 -9.68
C ASP A 219 1.28 -30.73 -10.52
N GLN A 220 1.84 -30.14 -11.57
CA GLN A 220 2.75 -30.85 -12.46
C GLN A 220 4.24 -30.52 -12.28
N ASP A 221 4.62 -29.35 -11.75
CA ASP A 221 6.00 -28.90 -11.92
C ASP A 221 6.93 -29.02 -10.70
N CYS A 222 6.49 -29.01 -9.46
CA CYS A 222 7.41 -29.11 -8.31
C CYS A 222 7.44 -30.47 -7.61
N ALA A 223 6.29 -31.14 -7.46
CA ALA A 223 6.23 -32.39 -6.70
C ALA A 223 6.57 -33.63 -7.55
N LEU A 224 6.30 -33.59 -8.87
CA LEU A 224 6.48 -34.75 -9.78
C LEU A 224 7.86 -34.83 -10.42
N GLN A 225 8.67 -33.78 -10.40
CA GLN A 225 10.03 -33.80 -10.96
C GLN A 225 11.06 -34.48 -10.05
N SER A 226 10.82 -34.60 -8.75
CA SER A 226 11.66 -35.36 -7.85
C SER A 226 11.20 -36.81 -7.70
N ALA A 227 12.13 -37.75 -7.58
CA ALA A 227 11.83 -39.17 -7.32
C ALA A 227 11.09 -39.38 -6.00
N GLU A 228 11.27 -38.48 -5.03
CA GLU A 228 10.57 -38.46 -3.75
C GLU A 228 9.13 -37.94 -3.88
N GLY A 229 8.88 -36.90 -4.67
CA GLY A 229 7.53 -36.38 -4.91
C GLY A 229 6.62 -37.36 -5.62
N ARG A 230 7.17 -38.14 -6.59
CA ARG A 230 6.42 -39.24 -7.24
C ARG A 230 6.05 -40.33 -6.28
N ARG A 231 6.94 -40.74 -5.37
CA ARG A 231 6.66 -41.74 -4.33
C ARG A 231 5.61 -41.25 -3.30
N LEU A 232 5.62 -39.95 -2.99
CA LEU A 232 4.64 -39.36 -2.08
C LEU A 232 3.24 -39.26 -2.71
N ALA A 233 3.14 -38.95 -4.01
CA ALA A 233 1.90 -38.93 -4.77
C ALA A 233 1.27 -40.33 -4.92
N GLU A 234 2.10 -41.35 -5.14
CA GLU A 234 1.64 -42.75 -5.17
C GLU A 234 1.13 -43.24 -3.80
N ARG A 235 1.78 -42.86 -2.70
CA ARG A 235 1.32 -43.16 -1.34
C ARG A 235 0.00 -42.46 -1.01
N LYS A 236 -0.24 -41.21 -1.45
CA LYS A 236 -1.53 -40.51 -1.27
C LYS A 236 -2.68 -41.17 -2.06
N LYS A 237 -2.42 -41.74 -3.24
CA LYS A 237 -3.42 -42.50 -4.00
C LYS A 237 -3.79 -43.83 -3.34
N ALA A 238 -2.94 -44.39 -2.50
CA ALA A 238 -3.15 -45.67 -1.84
C ALA A 238 -3.90 -45.58 -0.48
N VAL A 239 -4.19 -44.38 0.02
CA VAL A 239 -4.97 -44.19 1.26
C VAL A 239 -6.43 -43.94 0.87
N PRO A 240 -7.39 -44.85 1.22
CA PRO A 240 -8.80 -44.58 1.02
C PRO A 240 -9.23 -43.34 1.80
N SER A 241 -9.81 -42.35 1.15
CA SER A 241 -10.39 -41.19 1.81
C SER A 241 -11.71 -41.61 2.46
N ASP A 242 -11.66 -42.00 3.72
CA ASP A 242 -12.89 -42.09 4.49
C ASP A 242 -13.47 -40.68 4.69
N PRO A 243 -14.77 -40.49 4.41
CA PRO A 243 -15.38 -39.18 4.60
C PRO A 243 -15.36 -38.81 6.08
N VAL A 244 -14.82 -37.62 6.40
CA VAL A 244 -14.83 -37.06 7.75
C VAL A 244 -16.28 -36.93 8.23
N ARG A 245 -16.71 -37.79 9.14
CA ARG A 245 -18.04 -37.76 9.73
C ARG A 245 -18.05 -36.73 10.85
N ILE A 246 -18.62 -35.55 10.56
CA ILE A 246 -18.86 -34.54 11.59
C ILE A 246 -19.99 -35.02 12.49
N LEU A 247 -19.67 -35.45 13.71
CA LEU A 247 -20.67 -35.76 14.72
C LEU A 247 -21.21 -34.45 15.32
N PRO A 248 -22.54 -34.25 15.36
CA PRO A 248 -23.11 -33.09 16.04
C PRO A 248 -22.79 -33.19 17.54
N GLY A 249 -22.21 -32.09 18.09
CA GLY A 249 -21.88 -31.99 19.51
C GLY A 249 -23.14 -32.22 20.37
N SER A 250 -23.04 -33.11 21.36
CA SER A 250 -24.10 -33.37 22.33
C SER A 250 -24.31 -32.09 23.15
N ALA A 251 -25.51 -31.54 23.10
CA ALA A 251 -25.95 -30.46 23.99
C ALA A 251 -25.94 -31.00 25.44
N ALA A 252 -25.10 -30.45 26.29
CA ALA A 252 -25.13 -30.71 27.72
C ALA A 252 -26.42 -30.13 28.31
N SER A 253 -27.34 -31.03 28.71
CA SER A 253 -28.53 -30.70 29.48
C SER A 253 -28.10 -30.40 30.92
N SER A 254 -28.15 -29.12 31.32
CA SER A 254 -28.06 -28.75 32.74
C SER A 254 -29.46 -28.84 33.36
N ALA A 255 -29.75 -29.92 33.99
CA ALA A 255 -30.89 -30.05 34.89
C ALA A 255 -30.52 -29.40 36.23
N ALA A 256 -31.21 -28.30 36.57
CA ALA A 256 -31.16 -27.73 37.89
C ALA A 256 -32.01 -28.58 38.85
N ASP A 257 -31.38 -29.22 39.79
CA ASP A 257 -32.02 -29.88 40.93
C ASP A 257 -32.25 -28.81 42.04
N ARG A 258 -33.52 -28.47 42.32
CA ARG A 258 -33.95 -27.71 43.50
C ARG A 258 -34.51 -28.68 44.50
N GLY A 259 -33.74 -29.04 45.51
CA GLY A 259 -34.25 -29.75 46.70
C GLY A 259 -34.95 -28.75 47.66
N PRO A 260 -35.93 -29.21 48.43
CA PRO A 260 -36.81 -28.37 49.22
C PRO A 260 -36.21 -28.01 50.58
N THR A 261 -36.48 -26.77 50.98
CA THR A 261 -36.30 -26.25 52.32
C THR A 261 -37.34 -26.86 53.29
N ASP A 262 -36.89 -27.37 54.44
CA ASP A 262 -37.70 -27.51 55.61
C ASP A 262 -36.95 -27.08 56.89
N ARG A 263 -37.60 -26.14 57.62
CA ARG A 263 -37.39 -25.62 58.97
C ARG A 263 -36.36 -24.53 59.18
#